data_87d35e59d83cee2109daea85f877d275
#
_entry.id   87d35e59d83cee2109daea85f877d275
#
_cell.length_a   1.000
_cell.length_b   1.000
_cell.length_c   1.000
_cell.angle_alpha   90.00
_cell.angle_beta   90.00
_cell.angle_gamma   90.00
#
_symmetry.space_group_name_H-M   'P 1'
#
loop_
_entity.id
_entity.type
_entity.pdbx_description
1 polymer ?
#
loop_
_entity_poly.entity_id
_entity_poly.type
_entity_poly.pdbx_seq_one_letter_code
_entity_poly.pdbx_strand_id
1 'polypeptide(L)' 'MVLKIEGMGCMHCVAKVTKTMEALGAKVISCEIGSCEIEGIDNVELIREAIKNAGFDLVSAE' A
#
# COMPACT_ATOMS: atom_id res chain seq x y z
N MET A 1 -2.29 -8.62 6.11
CA MET A 1 -1.03 -7.85 6.16
C MET A 1 -1.34 -6.37 6.30
N VAL A 2 -0.77 -5.75 7.29
CA VAL A 2 -0.95 -4.31 7.53
C VAL A 2 0.32 -3.58 7.09
N LEU A 3 0.15 -2.62 6.19
CA LEU A 3 1.26 -1.83 5.65
C LEU A 3 1.28 -0.46 6.31
N LYS A 4 2.46 -0.05 6.77
CA LYS A 4 2.68 1.31 7.26
C LYS A 4 3.40 2.08 6.17
N ILE A 5 2.82 3.17 5.72
CA ILE A 5 3.29 3.92 4.55
C ILE A 5 3.48 5.38 4.91
N GLU A 6 4.61 5.95 4.49
CA GLU A 6 4.89 7.38 4.63
C GLU A 6 4.66 8.10 3.30
N GLY A 7 4.37 9.37 3.38
CA GLY A 7 4.15 10.19 2.21
C GLY A 7 2.70 10.33 1.80
N MET A 8 1.78 9.67 2.51
CA MET A 8 0.34 9.76 2.24
C MET A 8 -0.23 10.97 2.96
N GLY A 9 -0.33 12.09 2.28
CA GLY A 9 -0.79 13.33 2.89
C GLY A 9 -2.27 13.65 2.69
N CYS A 10 -2.99 12.85 1.90
CA CYS A 10 -4.40 13.15 1.58
C CYS A 10 -5.14 11.91 1.08
N MET A 11 -6.45 12.03 0.95
CA MET A 11 -7.30 10.93 0.46
C MET A 11 -6.98 10.50 -0.96
N HIS A 12 -6.45 11.41 -1.77
CA HIS A 12 -5.99 11.10 -3.12
C HIS A 12 -4.90 10.03 -3.09
N CYS A 13 -4.01 10.13 -2.11
CA CYS A 13 -2.93 9.17 -1.92
C CYS A 13 -3.48 7.81 -1.52
N VAL A 14 -4.52 7.80 -0.68
CA VAL A 14 -5.19 6.56 -0.27
C VAL A 14 -5.73 5.82 -1.50
N ALA A 15 -6.42 6.53 -2.38
CA ALA A 15 -6.97 5.95 -3.61
C ALA A 15 -5.86 5.42 -4.52
N LYS A 16 -4.75 6.14 -4.60
CA LYS A 16 -3.61 5.74 -5.43
C LYS A 16 -2.97 4.45 -4.91
N VAL A 17 -2.78 4.35 -3.61
CA VAL A 17 -2.22 3.14 -2.98
C VAL A 17 -3.17 1.97 -3.16
N THR A 18 -4.47 2.19 -2.99
CA THR A 18 -5.48 1.14 -3.19
C THR A 18 -5.39 0.58 -4.60
N LYS A 19 -5.36 1.44 -5.60
CA LYS A 19 -5.25 1.00 -7.00
C LYS A 19 -3.94 0.26 -7.26
N THR A 20 -2.85 0.74 -6.66
CA THR A 20 -1.54 0.11 -6.80
C THR A 20 -1.58 -1.32 -6.26
N MET A 21 -2.17 -1.51 -5.10
CA MET A 21 -2.29 -2.84 -4.49
C MET A 21 -3.19 -3.76 -5.31
N GLU A 22 -4.30 -3.25 -5.82
CA GLU A 22 -5.19 -4.04 -6.67
C GLU A 22 -4.49 -4.49 -7.95
N ALA A 23 -3.65 -3.64 -8.52
CA ALA A 23 -2.88 -3.97 -9.72
C ALA A 23 -1.87 -5.09 -9.47
N LEU A 24 -1.45 -5.28 -8.25
CA LEU A 24 -0.57 -6.39 -7.85
C LEU A 24 -1.32 -7.69 -7.62
N GLY A 25 -2.64 -7.65 -7.66
CA GLY A 25 -3.47 -8.81 -7.36
C GLY A 25 -3.82 -8.95 -5.89
N ALA A 26 -3.51 -7.97 -5.09
CA ALA A 26 -3.85 -7.97 -3.67
C ALA A 26 -5.31 -7.54 -3.47
N LYS A 27 -5.94 -8.09 -2.43
CA LYS A 27 -7.27 -7.66 -2.02
C LYS A 27 -7.10 -6.61 -0.93
N VAL A 28 -7.58 -5.41 -1.18
CA VAL A 28 -7.53 -4.32 -0.21
C VAL A 28 -8.71 -4.44 0.74
N ILE A 29 -8.43 -4.70 2.01
CA ILE A 29 -9.44 -4.83 3.06
C ILE A 29 -9.82 -3.45 3.56
N SER A 30 -8.83 -2.64 3.90
CA SER A 30 -9.04 -1.26 4.29
C SER A 30 -7.78 -0.46 3.95
N CYS A 31 -7.95 0.82 3.71
CA CYS A 31 -6.83 1.70 3.43
C CYS A 31 -7.15 3.09 3.96
N GLU A 32 -6.21 3.65 4.71
CA GLU A 32 -6.34 4.98 5.28
C GLU A 32 -5.00 5.70 5.20
N ILE A 33 -4.98 6.96 5.55
CA ILE A 33 -3.75 7.75 5.50
C ILE A 33 -2.69 7.11 6.41
N GLY A 34 -1.58 6.73 5.80
CA GLY A 34 -0.45 6.13 6.50
C GLY A 34 -0.55 4.63 6.75
N SER A 35 -1.67 3.99 6.42
CA SER A 35 -1.85 2.57 6.70
C SER A 35 -2.79 1.94 5.68
N CYS A 36 -2.48 0.71 5.30
CA CYS A 36 -3.33 -0.03 4.37
C CYS A 36 -3.29 -1.51 4.74
N GLU A 37 -4.46 -2.13 4.86
CA GLU A 37 -4.55 -3.55 5.13
C GLU A 37 -4.93 -4.30 3.86
N ILE A 38 -4.12 -5.30 3.51
CA ILE A 38 -4.33 -6.08 2.30
C ILE A 38 -4.25 -7.58 2.58
N GLU A 39 -4.77 -8.37 1.64
CA GLU A 39 -4.76 -9.83 1.68
C GLU A 39 -4.47 -10.39 0.30
N GLY A 40 -4.08 -11.65 0.25
CA GLY A 40 -3.88 -12.35 -1.01
C GLY A 40 -2.49 -12.21 -1.61
N ILE A 41 -1.63 -11.42 -1.00
CA ILE A 41 -0.24 -11.27 -1.42
C ILE A 41 0.64 -11.13 -0.18
N ASP A 42 1.78 -11.80 -0.18
CA ASP A 42 2.71 -11.76 0.95
C ASP A 42 4.15 -11.41 0.52
N ASN A 43 4.34 -11.03 -0.73
CA ASN A 43 5.65 -10.63 -1.23
C ASN A 43 5.92 -9.15 -0.89
N VAL A 44 6.58 -8.93 0.24
CA VAL A 44 6.87 -7.59 0.74
C VAL A 44 7.74 -6.78 -0.22
N GLU A 45 8.67 -7.41 -0.91
CA GLU A 45 9.53 -6.72 -1.87
C GLU A 45 8.74 -6.14 -3.03
N LEU A 46 7.80 -6.90 -3.54
CA LEU A 46 6.94 -6.46 -4.63
C LEU A 46 6.07 -5.27 -4.18
N ILE A 47 5.52 -5.38 -2.98
CA ILE A 47 4.71 -4.32 -2.39
C ILE A 47 5.55 -3.05 -2.19
N ARG A 48 6.73 -3.19 -1.65
CA ARG A 48 7.64 -2.05 -1.42
C ARG A 48 7.96 -1.33 -2.72
N GLU A 49 8.29 -2.09 -3.75
CA GLU A 49 8.62 -1.52 -5.05
C GLU A 49 7.44 -0.78 -5.67
N ALA A 50 6.26 -1.37 -5.58
CA ALA A 50 5.04 -0.74 -6.10
C ALA A 50 4.72 0.55 -5.37
N ILE A 51 4.87 0.57 -4.05
CA ILE A 51 4.62 1.76 -3.24
C ILE A 51 5.65 2.84 -3.56
N LYS A 52 6.91 2.47 -3.73
CA LYS A 52 7.96 3.41 -4.10
C LYS A 52 7.69 4.02 -5.47
N ASN A 53 7.26 3.21 -6.42
CA ASN A 53 6.92 3.69 -7.76
C ASN A 53 5.71 4.62 -7.76
N ALA A 54 4.83 4.46 -6.78
CA ALA A 54 3.68 5.35 -6.62
C ALA A 54 4.06 6.67 -5.94
N GLY A 55 5.29 6.81 -5.47
CA GLY A 55 5.77 8.04 -4.84
C GLY A 55 5.70 8.04 -3.32
N PHE A 56 5.56 6.88 -2.70
CA PHE A 56 5.48 6.74 -1.25
C PHE A 56 6.61 5.85 -0.73
N ASP A 57 6.71 5.73 0.58
CA ASP A 57 7.70 4.85 1.23
C ASP A 57 6.99 3.85 2.13
N LEU A 58 7.33 2.57 1.97
CA LEU A 58 6.85 1.53 2.86
C LEU A 58 7.74 1.49 4.10
N VAL A 59 7.15 1.78 5.25
CA VAL A 59 7.88 1.79 6.52
C VAL A 59 7.94 0.39 7.11
N SER A 60 6.81 -0.30 7.11
CA SER A 60 6.76 -1.67 7.62
C SER A 60 5.58 -2.42 7.03
N ALA A 61 5.66 -3.74 7.07
CA ALA A 61 4.59 -4.64 6.63
C ALA A 61 4.43 -5.74 7.67
N GLU A 62 3.24 -5.89 8.22
CA GLU A 62 2.96 -6.87 9.27
C GLU A 62 1.80 -7.79 8.91
#